data_050d6a1114b7ba3a5c50f285627accc2
#
_entry.id   050d6a1114b7ba3a5c50f285627accc2
#
_cell.length_a   1.000
_cell.length_b   1.000
_cell.length_c   1.000
_cell.angle_alpha   90.00
_cell.angle_beta   90.00
_cell.angle_gamma   90.00
#
_symmetry.space_group_name_H-M   'P 1'
#
loop_
_entity.id
_entity.type
_entity.pdbx_description
1 polymer ?
#
loop_
_entity_poly.entity_id
_entity_poly.type
_entity_poly.pdbx_seq_one_letter_code
_entity_poly.pdbx_strand_id
1 'polypeptide(L)'
;MLPASYQLPAAVVLIAGGTIACFFGYRLFRIVLALSGFILGAMLGSSLFGASDTSLMLGAALVGGLIGAGLLFAAYFVGVALAGAGLGVLAAHLISSATGKDPAFLVIVLCAVAGSIASMYLQRYFIIVGTAFSGSWLLIHGVMASLGNRAALAAATKDIWVFYPLSPAPGQGWVPYVWIVLSLIGAATQLGWTGGEKGRVVRRRTRKRVET
;
A
#
# COMPACT_ATOMS: atom_id res chain seq x y z
N MET A 1 -5.00 14.12 -24.67
CA MET A 1 -4.20 15.22 -24.06
C MET A 1 -5.14 16.05 -23.21
N LEU A 2 -4.81 16.26 -21.93
CA LEU A 2 -5.57 17.18 -21.08
C LEU A 2 -5.41 18.61 -21.62
N PRO A 3 -6.49 19.41 -21.71
CA PRO A 3 -6.40 20.81 -22.06
C PRO A 3 -5.41 21.54 -21.16
N ALA A 4 -4.71 22.56 -21.67
CA ALA A 4 -3.67 23.29 -20.92
C ALA A 4 -4.18 23.85 -19.58
N SER A 5 -5.47 24.18 -19.49
CA SER A 5 -6.15 24.66 -18.27
C SER A 5 -6.20 23.63 -17.13
N TYR A 6 -6.11 22.32 -17.41
CA TYR A 6 -6.15 21.26 -16.39
C TYR A 6 -4.78 20.72 -16.01
N GLN A 7 -3.70 21.13 -16.69
CA GLN A 7 -2.35 20.63 -16.43
C GLN A 7 -1.83 21.07 -15.05
N LEU A 8 -2.06 22.31 -14.68
CA LEU A 8 -1.60 22.87 -13.42
C LEU A 8 -2.38 22.31 -12.22
N PRO A 9 -3.72 22.22 -12.24
CA PRO A 9 -4.47 21.51 -11.18
C PRO A 9 -4.07 20.05 -11.03
N ALA A 10 -3.86 19.32 -12.14
CA ALA A 10 -3.41 17.94 -12.10
C ALA A 10 -2.02 17.80 -11.49
N ALA A 11 -1.08 18.67 -11.81
CA ALA A 11 0.26 18.69 -11.21
C ALA A 11 0.20 18.94 -9.70
N VAL A 12 -0.65 19.86 -9.23
CA VAL A 12 -0.86 20.12 -7.79
C VAL A 12 -1.40 18.88 -7.08
N VAL A 13 -2.38 18.19 -7.67
CA VAL A 13 -2.94 16.95 -7.11
C VAL A 13 -1.88 15.84 -7.04
N LEU A 14 -1.03 15.70 -8.07
CA LEU A 14 0.07 14.75 -8.08
C LEU A 14 1.12 15.07 -7.00
N ILE A 15 1.47 16.34 -6.80
CA ILE A 15 2.41 16.77 -5.77
C ILE A 15 1.83 16.48 -4.38
N ALA A 16 0.60 16.90 -4.11
CA ALA A 16 -0.04 16.70 -2.83
C ALA A 16 -0.24 15.20 -2.53
N GLY A 17 -0.82 14.44 -3.48
CA GLY A 17 -1.04 13.01 -3.36
C GLY A 17 0.27 12.23 -3.24
N GLY A 18 1.28 12.58 -4.03
CA GLY A 18 2.62 11.99 -3.96
C GLY A 18 3.29 12.24 -2.61
N THR A 19 3.21 13.46 -2.08
CA THR A 19 3.74 13.79 -0.75
C THR A 19 3.05 12.99 0.35
N ILE A 20 1.71 12.95 0.34
CA ILE A 20 0.92 12.20 1.32
C ILE A 20 1.24 10.69 1.21
N ALA A 21 1.29 10.13 0.02
CA ALA A 21 1.63 8.72 -0.18
C ALA A 21 3.07 8.41 0.24
N CYS A 22 4.03 9.27 -0.07
CA CYS A 22 5.43 9.08 0.27
C CYS A 22 5.69 9.07 1.78
N PHE A 23 5.06 9.97 2.55
CA PHE A 23 5.33 10.14 3.98
C PHE A 23 4.31 9.46 4.89
N PHE A 24 3.05 9.31 4.46
CA PHE A 24 1.95 8.76 5.26
C PHE A 24 1.33 7.49 4.65
N GLY A 25 1.94 6.92 3.62
CA GLY A 25 1.38 5.85 2.81
C GLY A 25 0.89 4.64 3.59
N TYR A 26 1.61 4.19 4.61
CA TYR A 26 1.20 3.07 5.45
C TYR A 26 -0.11 3.34 6.21
N ARG A 27 -0.28 4.56 6.75
CA ARG A 27 -1.53 4.95 7.44
C ARG A 27 -2.66 5.13 6.44
N LEU A 28 -2.37 5.77 5.31
CA LEU A 28 -3.33 6.00 4.25
C LEU A 28 -3.84 4.68 3.66
N PHE A 29 -2.97 3.71 3.45
CA PHE A 29 -3.34 2.37 2.96
C PHE A 29 -4.42 1.72 3.84
N ARG A 30 -4.27 1.78 5.17
CA ARG A 30 -5.26 1.24 6.11
C ARG A 30 -6.60 1.95 6.04
N ILE A 31 -6.57 3.29 5.92
CA ILE A 31 -7.78 4.11 5.81
C ILE A 31 -8.50 3.81 4.50
N VAL A 32 -7.76 3.76 3.39
CA VAL A 32 -8.32 3.44 2.07
C VAL A 32 -8.94 2.04 2.07
N LEU A 33 -8.26 1.06 2.65
CA LEU A 33 -8.78 -0.30 2.76
C LEU A 33 -10.10 -0.35 3.55
N ALA A 34 -10.14 0.31 4.72
CA ALA A 34 -11.35 0.37 5.54
C ALA A 34 -12.49 1.13 4.84
N LEU A 35 -12.18 2.25 4.18
CA LEU A 35 -13.15 3.05 3.44
C LEU A 35 -13.70 2.27 2.23
N SER A 36 -12.86 1.58 1.49
CA SER A 36 -13.29 0.73 0.37
C SER A 36 -14.23 -0.38 0.83
N GLY A 37 -13.90 -1.05 1.94
CA GLY A 37 -14.77 -2.04 2.56
C GLY A 37 -16.09 -1.46 3.04
N PHE A 38 -16.04 -0.25 3.63
CA PHE A 38 -17.26 0.46 4.06
C PHE A 38 -18.16 0.78 2.87
N ILE A 39 -17.62 1.33 1.79
CA ILE A 39 -18.39 1.68 0.59
C ILE A 39 -19.05 0.43 -0.01
N LEU A 40 -18.28 -0.63 -0.21
CA LEU A 40 -18.80 -1.89 -0.77
C LEU A 40 -19.87 -2.50 0.14
N GLY A 41 -19.63 -2.54 1.44
CA GLY A 41 -20.59 -3.05 2.41
C GLY A 41 -21.85 -2.20 2.52
N ALA A 42 -21.71 -0.86 2.45
CA ALA A 42 -22.85 0.06 2.45
C ALA A 42 -23.71 -0.10 1.17
N MET A 43 -23.07 -0.25 0.01
CA MET A 43 -23.79 -0.50 -1.25
C MET A 43 -24.55 -1.82 -1.21
N LEU A 44 -23.95 -2.89 -0.71
CA LEU A 44 -24.61 -4.19 -0.55
C LEU A 44 -25.74 -4.12 0.50
N GLY A 45 -25.50 -3.48 1.64
CA GLY A 45 -26.48 -3.33 2.71
C GLY A 45 -27.70 -2.52 2.25
N SER A 46 -27.47 -1.40 1.58
CA SER A 46 -28.55 -0.56 1.06
C SER A 46 -29.37 -1.24 -0.06
N SER A 47 -28.76 -2.10 -0.87
CA SER A 47 -29.46 -2.80 -1.95
C SER A 47 -30.47 -3.86 -1.48
N LEU A 48 -30.40 -4.25 -0.21
CA LEU A 48 -31.33 -5.22 0.38
C LEU A 48 -32.71 -4.60 0.71
N PHE A 49 -32.80 -3.26 0.74
CA PHE A 49 -34.01 -2.53 1.11
C PHE A 49 -34.48 -1.66 -0.06
N GLY A 50 -35.80 -1.62 -0.27
CA GLY A 50 -36.38 -0.78 -1.32
C GLY A 50 -36.37 0.69 -0.96
N ALA A 51 -36.54 1.56 -1.96
CA ALA A 51 -36.53 3.02 -1.80
C ALA A 51 -37.70 3.58 -0.94
N SER A 52 -38.69 2.74 -0.60
CA SER A 52 -39.84 3.09 0.21
C SER A 52 -39.49 3.40 1.67
N ASP A 53 -38.44 2.78 2.23
CA ASP A 53 -38.06 2.90 3.64
C ASP A 53 -36.62 3.48 3.77
N THR A 54 -36.48 4.77 3.54
CA THR A 54 -35.21 5.49 3.56
C THR A 54 -34.44 5.32 4.88
N SER A 55 -35.14 5.26 6.02
CA SER A 55 -34.51 5.07 7.33
C SER A 55 -33.88 3.68 7.50
N LEU A 56 -34.58 2.63 7.06
CA LEU A 56 -34.04 1.26 7.06
C LEU A 56 -32.91 1.11 6.07
N MET A 57 -33.00 1.69 4.88
CA MET A 57 -31.95 1.68 3.86
C MET A 57 -30.66 2.36 4.39
N LEU A 58 -30.76 3.51 5.06
CA LEU A 58 -29.60 4.19 5.66
C LEU A 58 -29.01 3.39 6.83
N GLY A 59 -29.87 2.81 7.68
CA GLY A 59 -29.42 1.91 8.76
C GLY A 59 -28.66 0.69 8.22
N ALA A 60 -29.22 0.05 7.19
CA ALA A 60 -28.59 -1.10 6.52
C ALA A 60 -27.27 -0.72 5.81
N ALA A 61 -27.20 0.46 5.20
CA ALA A 61 -25.98 0.97 4.60
C ALA A 61 -24.88 1.18 5.65
N LEU A 62 -25.23 1.75 6.81
CA LEU A 62 -24.26 2.01 7.88
C LEU A 62 -23.76 0.70 8.50
N VAL A 63 -24.66 -0.22 8.85
CA VAL A 63 -24.30 -1.53 9.41
C VAL A 63 -23.54 -2.36 8.40
N GLY A 64 -24.02 -2.43 7.15
CA GLY A 64 -23.35 -3.12 6.05
C GLY A 64 -21.96 -2.54 5.79
N GLY A 65 -21.83 -1.22 5.83
CA GLY A 65 -20.54 -0.52 5.69
C GLY A 65 -19.55 -0.89 6.78
N LEU A 66 -19.95 -0.90 8.04
CA LEU A 66 -19.09 -1.29 9.16
C LEU A 66 -18.65 -2.76 9.05
N ILE A 67 -19.58 -3.66 8.73
CA ILE A 67 -19.28 -5.07 8.51
C ILE A 67 -18.32 -5.22 7.31
N GLY A 68 -18.60 -4.53 6.18
CA GLY A 68 -17.77 -4.55 4.99
C GLY A 68 -16.35 -4.05 5.25
N ALA A 69 -16.19 -2.98 6.03
CA ALA A 69 -14.87 -2.48 6.44
C ALA A 69 -14.10 -3.55 7.24
N GLY A 70 -14.73 -4.19 8.20
CA GLY A 70 -14.13 -5.27 9.00
C GLY A 70 -13.78 -6.49 8.16
N LEU A 71 -14.68 -6.92 7.26
CA LEU A 71 -14.47 -8.06 6.39
C LEU A 71 -13.31 -7.83 5.41
N LEU A 72 -13.25 -6.63 4.76
CA LEU A 72 -12.18 -6.35 3.82
C LEU A 72 -10.82 -6.25 4.53
N PHE A 73 -10.80 -5.70 5.74
CA PHE A 73 -9.61 -5.68 6.56
C PHE A 73 -9.15 -7.10 6.95
N ALA A 74 -10.07 -7.97 7.38
CA ALA A 74 -9.76 -9.37 7.67
C ALA A 74 -9.31 -10.15 6.43
N ALA A 75 -10.02 -9.97 5.30
CA ALA A 75 -9.68 -10.60 4.02
C ALA A 75 -8.28 -10.23 3.52
N TYR A 76 -7.86 -8.98 3.76
CA TYR A 76 -6.50 -8.55 3.46
C TYR A 76 -5.45 -9.38 4.21
N PHE A 77 -5.60 -9.59 5.52
CA PHE A 77 -4.65 -10.40 6.31
C PHE A 77 -4.66 -11.87 5.88
N VAL A 78 -5.85 -12.42 5.61
CA VAL A 78 -5.97 -13.79 5.10
C VAL A 78 -5.28 -13.91 3.74
N GLY A 79 -5.50 -12.94 2.83
CA GLY A 79 -4.85 -12.92 1.52
C GLY A 79 -3.32 -12.89 1.62
N VAL A 80 -2.78 -12.06 2.52
CA VAL A 80 -1.32 -11.98 2.77
C VAL A 80 -0.78 -13.30 3.33
N ALA A 81 -1.51 -13.92 4.27
CA ALA A 81 -1.12 -15.21 4.85
C ALA A 81 -1.12 -16.33 3.79
N LEU A 82 -2.16 -16.38 2.94
CA LEU A 82 -2.26 -17.35 1.86
C LEU A 82 -1.16 -17.18 0.81
N ALA A 83 -0.88 -15.93 0.42
CA ALA A 83 0.23 -15.62 -0.49
C ALA A 83 1.58 -16.09 0.10
N GLY A 84 1.80 -15.83 1.40
CA GLY A 84 2.99 -16.30 2.11
C GLY A 84 3.07 -17.82 2.19
N ALA A 85 1.94 -18.49 2.43
CA ALA A 85 1.87 -19.95 2.40
C ALA A 85 2.26 -20.51 1.04
N GLY A 86 1.71 -19.94 -0.04
CA GLY A 86 2.04 -20.32 -1.40
C GLY A 86 3.53 -20.18 -1.73
N LEU A 87 4.15 -19.06 -1.32
CA LEU A 87 5.59 -18.86 -1.46
C LEU A 87 6.40 -19.89 -0.65
N GLY A 88 5.95 -20.22 0.56
CA GLY A 88 6.57 -21.26 1.39
C GLY A 88 6.53 -22.64 0.74
N VAL A 89 5.37 -23.02 0.16
CA VAL A 89 5.21 -24.28 -0.59
C VAL A 89 6.12 -24.28 -1.83
N LEU A 90 6.16 -23.17 -2.57
CA LEU A 90 7.04 -23.04 -3.73
C LEU A 90 8.51 -23.21 -3.34
N ALA A 91 8.94 -22.58 -2.24
CA ALA A 91 10.30 -22.73 -1.72
C ALA A 91 10.62 -24.20 -1.35
N ALA A 92 9.68 -24.91 -0.71
CA ALA A 92 9.84 -26.33 -0.41
C ALA A 92 10.06 -27.18 -1.68
N HIS A 93 9.25 -26.93 -2.72
CA HIS A 93 9.40 -27.63 -3.99
C HIS A 93 10.71 -27.29 -4.71
N LEU A 94 11.16 -26.02 -4.69
CA LEU A 94 12.43 -25.60 -5.30
C LEU A 94 13.63 -26.27 -4.62
N ILE A 95 13.62 -26.36 -3.29
CA ILE A 95 14.69 -27.02 -2.52
C ILE A 95 14.69 -28.52 -2.80
N SER A 96 13.51 -29.13 -2.87
CA SER A 96 13.39 -30.58 -3.15
C SER A 96 13.79 -30.92 -4.57
N SER A 97 13.47 -30.11 -5.57
CA SER A 97 13.89 -30.32 -6.94
C SER A 97 15.42 -30.26 -7.08
N ALA A 98 16.10 -29.42 -6.28
CA ALA A 98 17.56 -29.36 -6.24
C ALA A 98 18.22 -30.59 -5.60
N THR A 99 17.49 -31.28 -4.73
CA THR A 99 17.96 -32.51 -4.04
C THR A 99 17.51 -33.80 -4.70
N GLY A 100 16.68 -33.72 -5.73
CA GLY A 100 16.18 -34.88 -6.49
C GLY A 100 15.20 -35.79 -5.71
N LYS A 101 14.62 -35.28 -4.62
CA LYS A 101 13.65 -36.02 -3.78
C LYS A 101 12.37 -35.20 -3.66
N ASP A 102 11.21 -35.88 -3.71
CA ASP A 102 9.93 -35.23 -3.45
C ASP A 102 9.86 -34.76 -1.99
N PRO A 103 9.33 -33.54 -1.73
CA PRO A 103 9.22 -33.01 -0.40
C PRO A 103 8.20 -33.81 0.43
N ALA A 104 8.57 -34.24 1.62
CA ALA A 104 7.62 -34.85 2.54
C ALA A 104 6.47 -33.88 2.86
N PHE A 105 5.26 -34.38 2.99
CA PHE A 105 4.08 -33.57 3.31
C PHE A 105 4.28 -32.64 4.51
N LEU A 106 4.95 -33.13 5.55
CA LEU A 106 5.27 -32.35 6.75
C LEU A 106 6.14 -31.13 6.42
N VAL A 107 7.13 -31.28 5.53
CA VAL A 107 8.01 -30.19 5.11
C VAL A 107 7.21 -29.10 4.35
N ILE A 108 6.30 -29.52 3.47
CA ILE A 108 5.42 -28.61 2.75
C ILE A 108 4.58 -27.78 3.72
N VAL A 109 3.96 -28.44 4.72
CA VAL A 109 3.12 -27.77 5.73
C VAL A 109 3.95 -26.80 6.58
N LEU A 110 5.13 -27.22 7.04
CA LEU A 110 6.02 -26.34 7.83
C LEU A 110 6.49 -25.12 7.03
N CYS A 111 6.86 -25.30 5.77
CA CYS A 111 7.24 -24.20 4.88
C CYS A 111 6.06 -23.27 4.58
N ALA A 112 4.85 -23.81 4.41
CA ALA A 112 3.64 -23.00 4.22
C ALA A 112 3.34 -22.13 5.47
N VAL A 113 3.40 -22.71 6.64
CA VAL A 113 3.20 -21.99 7.92
C VAL A 113 4.28 -20.95 8.14
N ALA A 114 5.54 -21.30 7.94
CA ALA A 114 6.68 -20.37 8.05
C ALA A 114 6.55 -19.22 7.06
N GLY A 115 6.17 -19.49 5.81
CA GLY A 115 5.91 -18.50 4.77
C GLY A 115 4.76 -17.57 5.12
N SER A 116 3.66 -18.09 5.67
CA SER A 116 2.54 -17.27 6.15
C SER A 116 2.96 -16.30 7.26
N ILE A 117 3.69 -16.80 8.24
CA ILE A 117 4.18 -15.99 9.37
C ILE A 117 5.15 -14.94 8.87
N ALA A 118 6.13 -15.32 8.04
CA ALA A 118 7.10 -14.39 7.45
C ALA A 118 6.39 -13.29 6.64
N SER A 119 5.42 -13.64 5.82
CA SER A 119 4.63 -12.69 5.01
C SER A 119 3.88 -11.69 5.88
N MET A 120 3.28 -12.12 6.98
CA MET A 120 2.60 -11.23 7.94
C MET A 120 3.55 -10.22 8.61
N TYR A 121 4.81 -10.61 8.87
CA TYR A 121 5.82 -9.68 9.39
C TYR A 121 6.34 -8.73 8.31
N LEU A 122 6.58 -9.25 7.10
CA LEU A 122 7.15 -8.48 6.00
C LEU A 122 6.15 -7.53 5.35
N GLN A 123 4.84 -7.83 5.37
CA GLN A 123 3.80 -7.03 4.71
C GLN A 123 3.89 -5.54 5.05
N ARG A 124 4.18 -5.20 6.31
CA ARG A 124 4.35 -3.82 6.75
C ARG A 124 5.46 -3.12 5.99
N TYR A 125 6.60 -3.78 5.83
CA TYR A 125 7.75 -3.22 5.12
C TYR A 125 7.46 -3.07 3.63
N PHE A 126 6.79 -4.05 3.03
CA PHE A 126 6.36 -3.96 1.63
C PHE A 126 5.41 -2.80 1.37
N ILE A 127 4.43 -2.57 2.26
CA ILE A 127 3.51 -1.43 2.13
C ILE A 127 4.29 -0.12 2.27
N ILE A 128 5.17 0.01 3.25
CA ILE A 128 5.96 1.21 3.49
C ILE A 128 6.86 1.51 2.28
N VAL A 129 7.62 0.53 1.82
CA VAL A 129 8.50 0.69 0.66
C VAL A 129 7.68 1.00 -0.59
N GLY A 130 6.66 0.20 -0.89
CA GLY A 130 5.79 0.39 -2.06
C GLY A 130 5.16 1.78 -2.09
N THR A 131 4.61 2.25 -0.97
CA THR A 131 3.98 3.58 -0.90
C THR A 131 4.99 4.72 -0.93
N ALA A 132 6.18 4.55 -0.36
CA ALA A 132 7.25 5.54 -0.44
C ALA A 132 7.76 5.69 -1.88
N PHE A 133 8.01 4.58 -2.58
CA PHE A 133 8.50 4.59 -3.97
C PHE A 133 7.44 5.10 -4.96
N SER A 134 6.19 4.67 -4.83
CA SER A 134 5.11 5.18 -5.68
C SER A 134 4.76 6.64 -5.39
N GLY A 135 4.78 7.05 -4.11
CA GLY A 135 4.53 8.42 -3.70
C GLY A 135 5.60 9.39 -4.19
N SER A 136 6.88 9.04 -4.06
CA SER A 136 7.99 9.83 -4.61
C SER A 136 7.95 9.92 -6.14
N TRP A 137 7.54 8.84 -6.81
CA TRP A 137 7.27 8.82 -8.24
C TRP A 137 6.23 9.88 -8.63
N LEU A 138 5.04 9.86 -7.99
CA LEU A 138 3.97 10.82 -8.25
C LEU A 138 4.41 12.25 -7.97
N LEU A 139 5.18 12.47 -6.89
CA LEU A 139 5.69 13.78 -6.51
C LEU A 139 6.64 14.33 -7.58
N ILE A 140 7.60 13.55 -8.05
CA ILE A 140 8.53 13.96 -9.11
C ILE A 140 7.78 14.30 -10.40
N HIS A 141 6.80 13.46 -10.79
CA HIS A 141 5.97 13.74 -11.96
C HIS A 141 5.21 15.05 -11.82
N GLY A 142 4.59 15.30 -10.66
CA GLY A 142 3.87 16.53 -10.39
C GLY A 142 4.77 17.76 -10.45
N VAL A 143 5.96 17.70 -9.84
CA VAL A 143 6.94 18.80 -9.89
C VAL A 143 7.43 19.03 -11.31
N MET A 144 7.81 17.99 -12.05
CA MET A 144 8.27 18.13 -13.43
C MET A 144 7.18 18.63 -14.37
N ALA A 145 5.93 18.20 -14.17
CA ALA A 145 4.79 18.71 -14.92
C ALA A 145 4.53 20.20 -14.63
N SER A 146 4.65 20.63 -13.36
CA SER A 146 4.49 22.04 -12.98
C SER A 146 5.58 22.94 -13.56
N LEU A 147 6.79 22.41 -13.79
CA LEU A 147 7.90 23.09 -14.44
C LEU A 147 7.79 23.09 -15.98
N GLY A 148 6.68 22.58 -16.53
CA GLY A 148 6.44 22.55 -17.98
C GLY A 148 7.32 21.54 -18.74
N ASN A 149 7.84 20.53 -18.06
CA ASN A 149 8.72 19.54 -18.67
C ASN A 149 7.93 18.63 -19.61
N ARG A 150 8.15 18.82 -20.94
CA ARG A 150 7.45 18.07 -21.99
C ARG A 150 7.68 16.55 -21.93
N ALA A 151 8.82 16.09 -21.42
CA ALA A 151 9.14 14.68 -21.32
C ALA A 151 8.33 14.01 -20.19
N ALA A 152 8.14 14.67 -19.05
CA ALA A 152 7.27 14.18 -17.97
C ALA A 152 5.79 14.15 -18.39
N LEU A 153 5.35 15.14 -19.17
CA LEU A 153 4.01 15.19 -19.76
C LEU A 153 3.80 14.10 -20.83
N ALA A 154 4.82 13.80 -21.64
CA ALA A 154 4.75 12.75 -22.67
C ALA A 154 4.77 11.36 -22.06
N ALA A 155 5.53 11.11 -21.01
CA ALA A 155 5.56 9.85 -20.27
C ALA A 155 4.19 9.52 -19.64
N ALA A 156 3.44 10.54 -19.21
CA ALA A 156 2.09 10.37 -18.69
C ALA A 156 1.02 10.06 -19.76
N THR A 157 1.32 10.25 -21.04
CA THR A 157 0.28 10.23 -22.10
C THR A 157 0.54 9.25 -23.24
N LYS A 158 1.76 8.74 -23.46
CA LYS A 158 2.09 8.03 -24.70
C LYS A 158 2.53 6.58 -24.57
N ASP A 159 3.22 6.20 -23.50
CA ASP A 159 3.73 4.83 -23.39
C ASP A 159 3.71 4.32 -21.95
N ILE A 160 2.89 3.30 -21.72
CA ILE A 160 2.80 2.56 -20.44
C ILE A 160 4.16 1.90 -20.09
N TRP A 161 5.04 1.73 -21.07
CA TRP A 161 6.35 1.07 -20.94
C TRP A 161 7.51 2.02 -20.66
N VAL A 162 7.32 3.33 -20.74
CA VAL A 162 8.33 4.31 -20.36
C VAL A 162 8.32 4.50 -18.85
N PHE A 163 9.14 3.74 -18.16
CA PHE A 163 9.35 3.87 -16.72
C PHE A 163 10.17 5.14 -16.41
N TYR A 164 9.55 6.31 -16.50
CA TYR A 164 10.08 7.51 -15.92
C TYR A 164 9.91 7.39 -14.39
N PRO A 165 10.89 7.51 -13.54
CA PRO A 165 12.20 8.14 -13.66
C PRO A 165 13.37 7.19 -14.01
N LEU A 166 13.16 5.90 -14.25
CA LEU A 166 14.21 4.95 -14.59
C LEU A 166 14.76 5.14 -16.01
N SER A 167 13.93 5.70 -16.90
CA SER A 167 14.33 6.11 -18.27
C SER A 167 14.27 7.63 -18.39
N PRO A 168 15.25 8.37 -17.83
CA PRO A 168 15.23 9.82 -17.83
C PRO A 168 15.41 10.36 -19.25
N ALA A 169 14.77 11.52 -19.54
CA ALA A 169 14.99 12.22 -20.78
C ALA A 169 16.45 12.74 -20.89
N PRO A 170 16.94 13.05 -22.10
CA PRO A 170 18.25 13.66 -22.28
C PRO A 170 18.43 14.89 -21.39
N GLY A 171 19.52 14.93 -20.61
CA GLY A 171 19.81 15.99 -19.63
C GLY A 171 19.18 15.80 -18.25
N GLN A 172 18.40 14.75 -18.01
CA GLN A 172 17.74 14.46 -16.73
C GLN A 172 18.30 13.25 -15.98
N GLY A 173 19.55 12.88 -16.20
CA GLY A 173 20.21 11.73 -15.56
C GLY A 173 20.23 11.77 -14.03
N TRP A 174 19.96 12.92 -13.41
CA TRP A 174 19.88 13.11 -11.96
C TRP A 174 18.53 12.65 -11.35
N VAL A 175 17.46 12.55 -12.16
CA VAL A 175 16.09 12.24 -11.70
C VAL A 175 15.99 10.87 -11.02
N PRO A 176 16.58 9.77 -11.51
CA PRO A 176 16.56 8.48 -10.83
C PRO A 176 17.18 8.53 -9.43
N TYR A 177 18.26 9.29 -9.27
CA TYR A 177 18.94 9.43 -7.96
C TYR A 177 18.05 10.17 -6.96
N VAL A 178 17.42 11.27 -7.38
CA VAL A 178 16.47 12.03 -6.54
C VAL A 178 15.27 11.16 -6.16
N TRP A 179 14.76 10.36 -7.09
CA TRP A 179 13.68 9.42 -6.81
C TRP A 179 14.05 8.41 -5.73
N ILE A 180 15.23 7.77 -5.84
CA ILE A 180 15.70 6.80 -4.85
C ILE A 180 15.89 7.46 -3.48
N VAL A 181 16.57 8.61 -3.43
CA VAL A 181 16.81 9.34 -2.18
C VAL A 181 15.50 9.73 -1.51
N LEU A 182 14.56 10.30 -2.28
CA LEU A 182 13.25 10.70 -1.77
C LEU A 182 12.44 9.50 -1.26
N SER A 183 12.48 8.37 -1.98
CA SER A 183 11.85 7.13 -1.57
C SER A 183 12.43 6.59 -0.26
N LEU A 184 13.76 6.62 -0.11
CA LEU A 184 14.42 6.19 1.12
C LEU A 184 14.08 7.09 2.30
N ILE A 185 14.05 8.41 2.11
CA ILE A 185 13.62 9.36 3.14
C ILE A 185 12.16 9.09 3.53
N GLY A 186 11.26 8.90 2.55
CA GLY A 186 9.86 8.56 2.80
C GLY A 186 9.71 7.25 3.58
N ALA A 187 10.42 6.20 3.18
CA ALA A 187 10.42 4.91 3.88
C ALA A 187 10.97 5.04 5.32
N ALA A 188 12.08 5.76 5.51
CA ALA A 188 12.69 5.97 6.83
C ALA A 188 11.75 6.74 7.77
N THR A 189 11.07 7.79 7.29
CA THR A 189 10.09 8.54 8.09
C THR A 189 8.89 7.69 8.47
N GLN A 190 8.34 6.89 7.55
CA GLN A 190 7.25 5.97 7.84
C GLN A 190 7.66 4.90 8.86
N LEU A 191 8.87 4.33 8.75
CA LEU A 191 9.42 3.36 9.70
C LEU A 191 9.64 3.98 11.09
N GLY A 192 10.19 5.19 11.16
CA GLY A 192 10.43 5.90 12.41
C GLY A 192 9.14 6.21 13.17
N TRP A 193 8.11 6.68 12.49
CA TRP A 193 6.81 6.96 13.10
C TRP A 193 6.08 5.71 13.58
N THR A 194 6.13 4.63 12.81
CA THR A 194 5.48 3.37 13.19
C THR A 194 6.29 2.58 14.23
N GLY A 195 7.60 2.79 14.35
CA GLY A 195 8.45 2.21 15.40
C GLY A 195 8.28 2.91 16.75
N GLY A 196 8.07 4.23 16.75
CA GLY A 196 7.94 5.05 17.97
C GLY A 196 6.69 4.76 18.81
N GLU A 197 5.61 4.24 18.23
CA GLU A 197 4.41 3.88 18.99
C GLU A 197 4.64 2.66 19.91
N LYS A 198 5.38 1.65 19.46
CA LYS A 198 5.72 0.48 20.30
C LYS A 198 6.61 0.86 21.50
N GLY A 199 7.55 1.77 21.31
CA GLY A 199 8.43 2.26 22.39
C GLY A 199 7.69 3.06 23.45
N ARG A 200 6.68 3.86 23.08
CA ARG A 200 5.87 4.64 24.04
C ARG A 200 4.96 3.76 24.90
N VAL A 201 4.37 2.71 24.33
CA VAL A 201 3.51 1.79 25.08
C VAL A 201 4.33 0.99 26.10
N VAL A 202 5.51 0.52 25.74
CA VAL A 202 6.41 -0.20 26.65
C VAL A 202 6.86 0.71 27.80
N ARG A 203 7.28 1.96 27.52
CA ARG A 203 7.68 2.92 28.57
C ARG A 203 6.54 3.27 29.54
N ARG A 204 5.29 3.39 29.04
CA ARG A 204 4.13 3.63 29.92
C ARG A 204 3.82 2.43 30.82
N ARG A 205 3.99 1.19 30.33
CA ARG A 205 3.79 -0.02 31.16
C ARG A 205 4.85 -0.17 32.23
N THR A 206 6.12 0.13 31.91
CA THR A 206 7.22 0.03 32.89
C THR A 206 7.07 1.12 33.98
N ARG A 207 6.65 2.33 33.62
CA ARG A 207 6.43 3.40 34.60
C ARG A 207 5.30 3.10 35.58
N LYS A 208 4.18 2.53 35.10
CA LYS A 208 3.07 2.10 35.96
C LYS A 208 3.43 0.95 36.91
N ARG A 209 4.43 0.12 36.56
CA ARG A 209 4.86 -1.01 37.38
C ARG A 209 5.86 -0.61 38.49
N VAL A 210 6.43 0.59 38.41
CA VAL A 210 7.36 1.14 39.41
C VAL A 210 6.60 2.02 40.41
N GLU A 211 5.40 2.49 40.05
CA GLU A 211 4.55 3.34 40.91
C GLU A 211 3.52 2.53 41.75
N THR A 212 3.49 1.18 41.60
CA THR A 212 2.74 0.22 42.44
C THR A 212 3.68 -0.62 43.26
#